data_0a5a216aefcb60cd78bc8406aabe1990
#
_entry.id   0a5a216aefcb60cd78bc8406aabe1990
#
_cell.length_a   1.000
_cell.length_b   1.000
_cell.length_c   1.000
_cell.angle_alpha   90.00
_cell.angle_beta   90.00
_cell.angle_gamma   90.00
#
_symmetry.space_group_name_H-M   'P 1'
#
loop_
_entity.id
_entity.type
_entity.pdbx_description
1 polymer ?
#
loop_
_entity_poly.entity_id
_entity_poly.type
_entity_poly.pdbx_seq_one_letter_code
_entity_poly.pdbx_strand_id
1 'polypeptide(L)'
;VFNVGENGFAMLAGASGLGSLFGGIWLSIRGKNEGLTKILCGGILGAAVLLIIFSATKYFVLGMICMVGVGFCLIIMAVASQSLIQNSVDATKRARVISLSTGIVVGFPAVGALVLGLFGDFWGVQGPTLIAGVMCLIYSISAVRRLLTQSSLLELNPK
;
A
#
# COMPACT_ATOMS: atom_id res chain seq x y z
N VAL A 1 -9.94 -10.32 -16.92
CA VAL A 1 -8.80 -9.58 -17.48
C VAL A 1 -7.81 -10.53 -18.14
N PHE A 2 -7.37 -11.54 -17.47
CA PHE A 2 -6.42 -12.50 -18.00
C PHE A 2 -7.12 -13.85 -18.09
N ASN A 3 -7.91 -14.28 -18.89
CA ASN A 3 -8.56 -15.59 -19.09
C ASN A 3 -7.89 -16.82 -18.38
N VAL A 4 -7.33 -16.64 -17.19
CA VAL A 4 -6.43 -17.55 -16.46
C VAL A 4 -7.13 -18.23 -15.26
N GLY A 5 -8.44 -18.05 -15.11
CA GLY A 5 -9.24 -18.72 -14.06
C GLY A 5 -8.72 -18.49 -12.62
N GLU A 6 -9.09 -19.37 -11.71
CA GLU A 6 -8.73 -19.33 -10.28
C GLU A 6 -7.21 -19.43 -10.05
N ASN A 7 -6.50 -20.21 -10.85
CA ASN A 7 -5.05 -20.36 -10.76
C ASN A 7 -4.29 -19.05 -11.03
N GLY A 8 -4.80 -18.23 -11.95
CA GLY A 8 -4.19 -16.92 -12.23
C GLY A 8 -4.29 -15.95 -11.07
N PHE A 9 -5.42 -15.94 -10.37
CA PHE A 9 -5.60 -15.12 -9.17
C PHE A 9 -4.64 -15.56 -8.05
N ALA A 10 -4.51 -16.87 -7.82
CA ALA A 10 -3.59 -17.42 -6.83
C ALA A 10 -2.13 -17.03 -7.13
N MET A 11 -1.73 -17.08 -8.41
CA MET A 11 -0.38 -16.65 -8.84
C MET A 11 -0.13 -15.16 -8.60
N LEU A 12 -1.10 -14.29 -8.89
CA LEU A 12 -0.99 -12.85 -8.64
C LEU A 12 -0.92 -12.54 -7.15
N ALA A 13 -1.74 -13.22 -6.33
CA ALA A 13 -1.69 -13.11 -4.87
C ALA A 13 -0.34 -13.59 -4.32
N GLY A 14 0.18 -14.72 -4.80
CA GLY A 14 1.50 -15.22 -4.46
C GLY A 14 2.63 -14.26 -4.84
N ALA A 15 2.54 -13.65 -6.03
CA ALA A 15 3.50 -12.65 -6.49
C ALA A 15 3.54 -11.43 -5.57
N SER A 16 2.39 -10.92 -5.11
CA SER A 16 2.34 -9.83 -4.13
C SER A 16 2.91 -10.22 -2.78
N GLY A 17 2.70 -11.46 -2.35
CA GLY A 17 3.33 -12.03 -1.14
C GLY A 17 4.85 -12.05 -1.22
N LEU A 18 5.42 -12.51 -2.34
CA LEU A 18 6.86 -12.46 -2.59
C LEU A 18 7.40 -11.01 -2.55
N GLY A 19 6.70 -10.08 -3.16
CA GLY A 19 7.05 -8.66 -3.09
C GLY A 19 7.10 -8.15 -1.65
N SER A 20 6.14 -8.53 -0.84
CA SER A 20 6.09 -8.16 0.59
C SER A 20 7.27 -8.75 1.38
N LEU A 21 7.69 -9.98 1.10
CA LEU A 21 8.87 -10.58 1.71
C LEU A 21 10.14 -9.79 1.37
N PHE A 22 10.35 -9.47 0.10
CA PHE A 22 11.50 -8.65 -0.31
C PHE A 22 11.48 -7.25 0.31
N GLY A 23 10.32 -6.61 0.39
CA GLY A 23 10.16 -5.32 1.05
C GLY A 23 10.47 -5.36 2.53
N GLY A 24 10.02 -6.41 3.24
CA GLY A 24 10.31 -6.63 4.65
C GLY A 24 11.80 -6.83 4.91
N ILE A 25 12.47 -7.68 4.12
CA ILE A 25 13.91 -7.92 4.20
C ILE A 25 14.69 -6.63 3.94
N TRP A 26 14.34 -5.91 2.87
CA TRP A 26 15.00 -4.64 2.53
C TRP A 26 14.90 -3.62 3.67
N LEU A 27 13.71 -3.50 4.27
CA LEU A 27 13.48 -2.56 5.36
C LEU A 27 14.22 -2.98 6.64
N SER A 28 14.32 -4.28 6.91
CA SER A 28 15.09 -4.84 8.03
C SER A 28 16.59 -4.53 7.91
N ILE A 29 17.16 -4.70 6.72
CA ILE A 29 18.58 -4.41 6.47
C ILE A 29 18.88 -2.91 6.60
N ARG A 30 17.93 -2.05 6.21
CA ARG A 30 18.11 -0.60 6.29
C ARG A 30 18.28 -0.09 7.73
N GLY A 31 17.56 -0.66 8.72
CA GLY A 31 17.73 -0.42 10.16
C GLY A 31 17.63 1.04 10.65
N LYS A 32 17.42 2.03 9.76
CA LYS A 32 17.39 3.46 10.10
C LYS A 32 15.96 3.98 10.18
N ASN A 33 15.65 4.66 11.28
CA ASN A 33 14.37 5.37 11.46
C ASN A 33 14.32 6.74 10.75
N GLU A 34 15.42 7.17 10.15
CA GLU A 34 15.49 8.46 9.45
C GLU A 34 14.89 8.37 8.05
N GLY A 35 14.10 9.39 7.68
CA GLY A 35 13.47 9.47 6.36
C GLY A 35 12.31 8.51 6.12
N LEU A 36 11.70 7.96 7.18
CA LEU A 36 10.51 7.10 7.10
C LEU A 36 9.36 7.78 6.35
N THR A 37 9.20 9.08 6.52
CA THR A 37 8.18 9.88 5.80
C THR A 37 8.41 9.85 4.29
N LYS A 38 9.66 9.98 3.84
CA LYS A 38 10.01 9.92 2.40
C LYS A 38 9.76 8.53 1.83
N ILE A 39 10.09 7.49 2.59
CA ILE A 39 9.84 6.10 2.20
C ILE A 39 8.35 5.81 2.10
N LEU A 40 7.58 6.29 3.08
CA LEU A 40 6.12 6.18 3.07
C LEU A 40 5.53 6.85 1.82
N CYS A 41 5.97 8.08 1.52
CA CYS A 41 5.54 8.80 0.32
C CYS A 41 5.93 8.07 -0.97
N GLY A 42 7.15 7.56 -1.04
CA GLY A 42 7.62 6.77 -2.19
C GLY A 42 6.82 5.48 -2.37
N GLY A 43 6.50 4.79 -1.27
CA GLY A 43 5.66 3.58 -1.28
C GLY A 43 4.24 3.86 -1.78
N ILE A 44 3.61 4.94 -1.31
CA ILE A 44 2.26 5.35 -1.72
C ILE A 44 2.22 5.66 -3.23
N LEU A 45 3.16 6.48 -3.72
CA LEU A 45 3.23 6.83 -5.14
C LEU A 45 3.58 5.61 -6.00
N GLY A 46 4.54 4.80 -5.56
CA GLY A 46 4.95 3.59 -6.26
C GLY A 46 3.78 2.59 -6.41
N ALA A 47 3.04 2.34 -5.33
CA ALA A 47 1.87 1.46 -5.37
C ALA A 47 0.79 1.99 -6.32
N ALA A 48 0.50 3.29 -6.29
CA ALA A 48 -0.51 3.89 -7.17
C ALA A 48 -0.13 3.76 -8.66
N VAL A 49 1.12 4.04 -9.01
CA VAL A 49 1.62 3.90 -10.39
C VAL A 49 1.58 2.44 -10.84
N LEU A 50 2.04 1.51 -10.01
CA LEU A 50 2.04 0.08 -10.34
C LEU A 50 0.63 -0.48 -10.52
N LEU A 51 -0.35 -0.03 -9.74
CA LEU A 51 -1.75 -0.41 -9.90
C LEU A 51 -2.34 0.10 -11.22
N ILE A 52 -1.99 1.30 -11.63
CA ILE A 52 -2.44 1.84 -12.94
C ILE A 52 -1.82 1.04 -14.09
N ILE A 53 -0.52 0.77 -14.02
CA ILE A 53 0.17 -0.06 -15.03
C ILE A 53 -0.47 -1.46 -15.07
N PHE A 54 -0.74 -2.05 -13.91
CA PHE A 54 -1.42 -3.35 -13.80
C PHE A 54 -2.80 -3.33 -14.48
N SER A 55 -3.59 -2.30 -14.23
CA SER A 55 -4.93 -2.16 -14.82
C SER A 55 -4.90 -1.99 -16.35
N ALA A 56 -3.88 -1.31 -16.88
CA ALA A 56 -3.71 -1.09 -18.33
C ALA A 56 -3.08 -2.30 -19.05
N THR A 57 -2.46 -3.22 -18.32
CA THR A 57 -1.68 -4.33 -18.89
C THR A 57 -2.57 -5.50 -19.27
N LYS A 58 -2.37 -6.03 -20.48
CA LYS A 58 -3.00 -7.26 -21.00
C LYS A 58 -2.09 -8.50 -20.85
N TYR A 59 -0.81 -8.31 -20.56
CA TYR A 59 0.17 -9.39 -20.43
C TYR A 59 0.24 -9.89 -18.99
N PHE A 60 -0.02 -11.18 -18.78
CA PHE A 60 -0.05 -11.80 -17.45
C PHE A 60 1.30 -11.68 -16.71
N VAL A 61 2.41 -11.89 -17.42
CA VAL A 61 3.77 -11.81 -16.83
C VAL A 61 4.07 -10.40 -16.32
N LEU A 62 3.70 -9.37 -17.10
CA LEU A 62 3.86 -7.98 -16.66
C LEU A 62 2.96 -7.67 -15.46
N GLY A 63 1.76 -8.24 -15.43
CA GLY A 63 0.85 -8.17 -14.28
C GLY A 63 1.48 -8.78 -13.02
N MET A 64 2.14 -9.93 -13.12
CA MET A 64 2.86 -10.54 -11.99
C MET A 64 3.99 -9.63 -11.46
N ILE A 65 4.79 -9.05 -12.36
CA ILE A 65 5.88 -8.12 -11.97
C ILE A 65 5.31 -6.89 -11.26
N CYS A 66 4.21 -6.33 -11.76
CA CYS A 66 3.53 -5.22 -11.10
C CYS A 66 3.02 -5.62 -9.71
N MET A 67 2.48 -6.83 -9.54
CA MET A 67 1.99 -7.32 -8.25
C MET A 67 3.12 -7.52 -7.23
N VAL A 68 4.30 -8.00 -7.66
CA VAL A 68 5.48 -8.04 -6.80
C VAL A 68 5.84 -6.63 -6.31
N GLY A 69 5.86 -5.64 -7.22
CA GLY A 69 6.13 -4.25 -6.87
C GLY A 69 5.08 -3.65 -5.92
N VAL A 70 3.80 -3.94 -6.14
CA VAL A 70 2.71 -3.52 -5.25
C VAL A 70 2.89 -4.13 -3.86
N GLY A 71 3.15 -5.43 -3.75
CA GLY A 71 3.40 -6.10 -2.46
C GLY A 71 4.59 -5.48 -1.72
N PHE A 72 5.68 -5.19 -2.42
CA PHE A 72 6.84 -4.48 -1.87
C PHE A 72 6.47 -3.10 -1.31
N CYS A 73 5.71 -2.30 -2.06
CA CYS A 73 5.26 -0.98 -1.61
C CYS A 73 4.32 -1.07 -0.40
N LEU A 74 3.38 -2.03 -0.40
CA LEU A 74 2.41 -2.20 0.69
C LEU A 74 3.08 -2.49 2.03
N ILE A 75 4.05 -3.40 2.08
CA ILE A 75 4.74 -3.72 3.33
C ILE A 75 5.57 -2.55 3.83
N ILE A 76 6.24 -1.83 2.93
CA ILE A 76 6.99 -0.63 3.28
C ILE A 76 6.07 0.44 3.89
N MET A 77 4.92 0.67 3.27
CA MET A 77 3.91 1.61 3.79
C MET A 77 3.40 1.18 5.17
N ALA A 78 3.09 -0.10 5.35
CA ALA A 78 2.57 -0.63 6.60
C ALA A 78 3.59 -0.45 7.74
N VAL A 79 4.83 -0.84 7.53
CA VAL A 79 5.89 -0.73 8.55
C VAL A 79 6.27 0.72 8.81
N ALA A 80 6.44 1.54 7.77
CA ALA A 80 6.78 2.96 7.93
C ALA A 80 5.68 3.73 8.69
N SER A 81 4.40 3.49 8.35
CA SER A 81 3.29 4.14 9.06
C SER A 81 3.19 3.71 10.53
N GLN A 82 3.37 2.43 10.83
CA GLN A 82 3.40 1.93 12.21
C GLN A 82 4.57 2.51 13.00
N SER A 83 5.76 2.58 12.42
CA SER A 83 6.94 3.16 13.06
C SER A 83 6.73 4.64 13.36
N LEU A 84 6.15 5.41 12.42
CA LEU A 84 5.83 6.83 12.64
C LEU A 84 4.81 7.00 13.77
N ILE A 85 3.76 6.18 13.82
CA ILE A 85 2.77 6.22 14.91
C ILE A 85 3.43 5.91 16.25
N GLN A 86 4.28 4.87 16.31
CA GLN A 86 4.98 4.49 17.54
C GLN A 86 5.92 5.56 18.06
N ASN A 87 6.57 6.30 17.17
CA ASN A 87 7.50 7.38 17.53
C ASN A 87 6.78 8.67 17.94
N SER A 88 5.55 8.90 17.43
CA SER A 88 4.80 10.15 17.65
C SER A 88 3.83 10.11 18.82
N VAL A 89 3.50 8.92 19.36
CA VAL A 89 2.47 8.74 20.39
C VAL A 89 3.08 8.43 21.75
N ASP A 90 2.59 9.12 22.79
CA ASP A 90 2.95 8.86 24.18
C ASP A 90 2.67 7.41 24.59
N ALA A 91 3.55 6.83 25.42
CA ALA A 91 3.50 5.44 25.83
C ALA A 91 2.11 5.03 26.43
N THR A 92 1.46 5.96 27.14
CA THR A 92 0.15 5.72 27.79
C THR A 92 -1.01 5.55 26.80
N LYS A 93 -0.93 6.16 25.62
CA LYS A 93 -1.99 6.14 24.59
C LYS A 93 -1.63 5.23 23.38
N ARG A 94 -0.38 4.77 23.32
CA ARG A 94 0.18 4.01 22.19
C ARG A 94 -0.66 2.78 21.83
N ALA A 95 -1.05 1.97 22.81
CA ALA A 95 -1.83 0.77 22.58
C ALA A 95 -3.18 1.06 21.92
N ARG A 96 -3.88 2.12 22.34
CA ARG A 96 -5.18 2.52 21.76
C ARG A 96 -5.04 3.00 20.31
N VAL A 97 -4.01 3.79 20.03
CA VAL A 97 -3.79 4.31 18.66
C VAL A 97 -3.39 3.19 17.73
N ILE A 98 -2.52 2.27 18.16
CA ILE A 98 -2.10 1.12 17.35
C ILE A 98 -3.29 0.19 17.08
N SER A 99 -4.11 -0.14 18.08
CA SER A 99 -5.27 -1.02 17.88
C SER A 99 -6.29 -0.42 16.92
N LEU A 100 -6.57 0.89 17.03
CA LEU A 100 -7.46 1.59 16.10
C LEU A 100 -6.88 1.62 14.68
N SER A 101 -5.59 1.93 14.54
CA SER A 101 -4.90 1.94 13.25
C SER A 101 -4.90 0.56 12.60
N THR A 102 -4.63 -0.49 13.37
CA THR A 102 -4.67 -1.87 12.88
C THR A 102 -6.09 -2.27 12.46
N GLY A 103 -7.09 -1.91 13.25
CA GLY A 103 -8.50 -2.15 12.91
C GLY A 103 -8.90 -1.51 11.57
N ILE A 104 -8.46 -0.29 11.32
CA ILE A 104 -8.70 0.41 10.04
C ILE A 104 -7.95 -0.28 8.89
N VAL A 105 -6.67 -0.58 9.08
CA VAL A 105 -5.82 -1.20 8.02
C VAL A 105 -6.32 -2.59 7.63
N VAL A 106 -6.85 -3.36 8.58
CA VAL A 106 -7.39 -4.70 8.32
C VAL A 106 -8.86 -4.65 7.86
N GLY A 107 -9.67 -3.77 8.43
CA GLY A 107 -11.10 -3.67 8.14
C GLY A 107 -11.44 -2.98 6.83
N PHE A 108 -10.73 -1.92 6.47
CA PHE A 108 -11.01 -1.16 5.24
C PHE A 108 -10.85 -1.97 3.95
N PRO A 109 -9.84 -2.84 3.78
CA PRO A 109 -9.73 -3.71 2.61
C PRO A 109 -10.90 -4.68 2.46
N ALA A 110 -11.48 -5.16 3.56
CA ALA A 110 -12.65 -6.03 3.50
C ALA A 110 -13.88 -5.30 2.93
N VAL A 111 -14.12 -4.06 3.36
CA VAL A 111 -15.16 -3.20 2.79
C VAL A 111 -14.87 -2.90 1.32
N GLY A 112 -13.62 -2.60 0.98
CA GLY A 112 -13.20 -2.39 -0.40
C GLY A 112 -13.43 -3.60 -1.29
N ALA A 113 -13.14 -4.80 -0.80
CA ALA A 113 -13.37 -6.05 -1.52
C ALA A 113 -14.85 -6.31 -1.78
N LEU A 114 -15.72 -6.03 -0.80
CA LEU A 114 -17.18 -6.13 -0.98
C LEU A 114 -17.69 -5.18 -2.06
N VAL A 115 -17.26 -3.93 -2.01
CA VAL A 115 -17.64 -2.91 -3.00
C VAL A 115 -17.14 -3.32 -4.40
N LEU A 116 -15.87 -3.71 -4.52
CA LEU A 116 -15.30 -4.15 -5.80
C LEU A 116 -15.97 -5.44 -6.32
N GLY A 117 -16.36 -6.35 -5.43
CA GLY A 117 -17.10 -7.57 -5.81
C GLY A 117 -18.46 -7.24 -6.39
N LEU A 118 -19.25 -6.41 -5.71
CA LEU A 118 -20.58 -6.01 -6.18
C LEU A 118 -20.57 -5.25 -7.51
N PHE A 119 -19.61 -4.36 -7.70
CA PHE A 119 -19.48 -3.60 -8.96
C PHE A 119 -18.74 -4.37 -10.06
N GLY A 120 -17.91 -5.34 -9.70
CA GLY A 120 -17.18 -6.19 -10.64
C GLY A 120 -18.08 -7.07 -11.51
N ASP A 121 -19.21 -7.50 -10.97
CA ASP A 121 -20.20 -8.30 -11.70
C ASP A 121 -20.90 -7.49 -12.82
N PHE A 122 -21.04 -6.17 -12.67
CA PHE A 122 -21.73 -5.32 -13.64
C PHE A 122 -20.80 -4.73 -14.70
N TRP A 123 -19.56 -4.36 -14.35
CA TRP A 123 -18.65 -3.59 -15.24
C TRP A 123 -17.32 -4.30 -15.50
N GLY A 124 -17.19 -5.55 -15.05
CA GLY A 124 -15.91 -6.26 -15.09
C GLY A 124 -14.89 -5.70 -14.10
N VAL A 125 -13.86 -6.46 -13.84
CA VAL A 125 -12.85 -6.11 -12.81
C VAL A 125 -11.96 -4.92 -13.22
N GLN A 126 -11.82 -4.65 -14.52
CA GLN A 126 -10.91 -3.60 -15.02
C GLN A 126 -11.40 -2.20 -14.71
N GLY A 127 -12.68 -1.91 -14.90
CA GLY A 127 -13.26 -0.59 -14.66
C GLY A 127 -13.09 -0.11 -13.22
N PRO A 128 -13.60 -0.83 -12.23
CA PRO A 128 -13.47 -0.48 -10.82
C PRO A 128 -12.01 -0.39 -10.35
N THR A 129 -11.11 -1.27 -10.83
CA THR A 129 -9.70 -1.24 -10.47
C THR A 129 -8.99 0.01 -11.01
N LEU A 130 -9.33 0.43 -12.21
CA LEU A 130 -8.77 1.65 -12.82
C LEU A 130 -9.23 2.89 -12.06
N ILE A 131 -10.53 2.98 -11.74
CA ILE A 131 -11.09 4.08 -10.94
C ILE A 131 -10.44 4.13 -9.56
N ALA A 132 -10.31 3.00 -8.88
CA ALA A 132 -9.64 2.90 -7.59
C ALA A 132 -8.16 3.34 -7.68
N GLY A 133 -7.44 2.94 -8.73
CA GLY A 133 -6.06 3.35 -8.98
C GLY A 133 -5.92 4.85 -9.18
N VAL A 134 -6.79 5.46 -9.97
CA VAL A 134 -6.79 6.92 -10.22
C VAL A 134 -7.14 7.70 -8.95
N MET A 135 -8.16 7.29 -8.21
CA MET A 135 -8.52 7.91 -6.93
C MET A 135 -7.38 7.79 -5.91
N CYS A 136 -6.75 6.62 -5.84
CA CYS A 136 -5.59 6.39 -5.00
C CYS A 136 -4.43 7.32 -5.38
N LEU A 137 -4.21 7.57 -6.66
CA LEU A 137 -3.16 8.47 -7.16
C LEU A 137 -3.45 9.94 -6.81
N ILE A 138 -4.68 10.40 -6.99
CA ILE A 138 -5.09 11.77 -6.62
C ILE A 138 -4.94 11.98 -5.11
N TYR A 139 -5.39 11.01 -4.31
CA TYR A 139 -5.24 11.06 -2.87
C TYR A 139 -3.77 11.02 -2.44
N SER A 140 -2.95 10.17 -3.06
CA SER A 140 -1.53 10.04 -2.73
C SER A 140 -0.74 11.31 -3.01
N ILE A 141 -1.02 12.02 -4.10
CA ILE A 141 -0.37 13.31 -4.40
C ILE A 141 -0.70 14.35 -3.30
N SER A 142 -1.96 14.42 -2.88
CA SER A 142 -2.38 15.34 -1.82
C SER A 142 -1.79 14.96 -0.45
N ALA A 143 -1.74 13.68 -0.14
CA ALA A 143 -1.16 13.16 1.09
C ALA A 143 0.35 13.38 1.14
N VAL A 144 1.05 13.10 0.04
CA VAL A 144 2.51 13.31 -0.07
C VAL A 144 2.85 14.79 0.09
N ARG A 145 2.11 15.70 -0.54
CA ARG A 145 2.32 17.14 -0.35
C ARG A 145 2.19 17.55 1.11
N ARG A 146 1.15 17.08 1.81
CA ARG A 146 0.94 17.36 3.24
C ARG A 146 2.05 16.76 4.12
N LEU A 147 2.44 15.52 3.88
CA LEU A 147 3.49 14.83 4.63
C LEU A 147 4.85 15.49 4.44
N LEU A 148 5.21 15.90 3.22
CA LEU A 148 6.46 16.59 2.96
C LEU A 148 6.49 17.97 3.62
N THR A 149 5.38 18.68 3.70
CA THR A 149 5.29 19.97 4.40
C THR A 149 5.43 19.80 5.92
N GLN A 150 4.99 18.66 6.46
CA GLN A 150 5.06 18.38 7.91
C GLN A 150 6.23 17.49 8.32
N SER A 151 7.05 17.03 7.39
CA SER A 151 8.17 16.12 7.66
C SER A 151 9.16 16.68 8.68
N SER A 152 9.41 17.99 8.65
CA SER A 152 10.26 18.69 9.63
C SER A 152 9.71 18.59 11.07
N LEU A 153 8.40 18.55 11.25
CA LEU A 153 7.76 18.44 12.58
C LEU A 153 7.72 17.00 13.09
N LEU A 154 7.62 16.01 12.18
CA LEU A 154 7.51 14.58 12.52
C LEU A 154 8.88 13.93 12.78
N GLU A 155 9.95 14.45 12.16
CA GLU A 155 11.31 13.95 12.31
C GLU A 155 12.14 14.71 13.36
N LEU A 156 11.73 15.94 13.78
CA LEU A 156 12.46 16.81 14.68
C LEU A 156 12.18 16.59 16.17
N ASN A 157 11.43 15.59 16.59
CA ASN A 157 11.20 15.30 18.00
C ASN A 157 11.70 13.90 18.41
N PRO A 158 13.02 13.64 18.43
CA PRO A 158 13.60 12.48 19.08
C PRO A 158 13.59 12.74 20.58
N LYS A 159 12.57 12.26 21.31
CA LYS A 159 12.63 12.09 22.76
C LYS A 159 13.11 10.69 23.09
#